data_f188f53f72dc3424aa360bc54552841a
#
_entry.id   f188f53f72dc3424aa360bc54552841a
#
_cell.length_a   1.000
_cell.length_b   1.000
_cell.length_c   1.000
_cell.angle_alpha   90.00
_cell.angle_beta   90.00
_cell.angle_gamma   90.00
#
_symmetry.space_group_name_H-M   'P 1'
#
loop_
_entity.id
_entity.type
_entity.pdbx_description
1 polymer ?
#
loop_
_entity_poly.entity_id
_entity_poly.type
_entity_poly.pdbx_seq_one_letter_code
_entity_poly.pdbx_strand_id
1 'polypeptide(L)'
;MKYSTDFQSIRDQVSPEEWQARLDLAACYRLVDSYGMTDLIYNHITARIPGSPDHLLINLYGLLYREITASSLVKIDVEGEIIWKPDTDYGINKSGYVIHGAIHNARPEVQCVLHTHTRAGMAVAAMKCGLLPLSQTSIRFVGHIGYHDYEGPAVDLDERERIVQDLGPHDALIMRNHGLLTCGATIQQAFNTMYQLELSCRSQVDAMAARTELSVPGENVLAHTAHLYQPGTRRPYGVLEWPAMLRRLEAEQKTSGYPPYWN
;
A
#
# COMPACT_ATOMS: atom_id res chain seq x y z
N MET A 1 11.66 -25.15 -14.87
CA MET A 1 10.97 -23.93 -14.36
C MET A 1 12.01 -22.84 -14.16
N LYS A 2 11.74 -21.64 -14.69
CA LYS A 2 12.62 -20.48 -14.58
C LYS A 2 12.14 -19.57 -13.43
N TYR A 3 12.67 -19.77 -12.25
CA TYR A 3 12.40 -18.94 -11.07
C TYR A 3 13.58 -18.01 -10.75
N SER A 4 14.17 -17.40 -11.80
CA SER A 4 15.21 -16.41 -11.63
C SER A 4 14.66 -15.12 -11.04
N THR A 5 15.45 -14.45 -10.22
CA THR A 5 15.21 -13.08 -9.72
C THR A 5 16.10 -12.05 -10.43
N ASP A 6 16.90 -12.49 -11.40
CA ASP A 6 17.76 -11.64 -12.22
C ASP A 6 17.04 -11.31 -13.54
N PHE A 7 16.56 -10.08 -13.64
CA PHE A 7 15.83 -9.58 -14.80
C PHE A 7 16.65 -8.53 -15.54
N GLN A 8 16.66 -8.64 -16.88
CA GLN A 8 17.27 -7.63 -17.72
C GLN A 8 16.48 -6.33 -17.70
N SER A 9 17.19 -5.20 -17.75
CA SER A 9 16.55 -3.89 -17.78
C SER A 9 15.64 -3.72 -18.99
N ILE A 10 14.45 -3.23 -18.76
CA ILE A 10 13.45 -2.91 -19.81
C ILE A 10 13.29 -1.40 -20.02
N ARG A 11 14.19 -0.61 -19.46
CA ARG A 11 14.11 0.85 -19.51
C ARG A 11 13.89 1.39 -20.93
N ASP A 12 14.58 0.83 -21.91
CA ASP A 12 14.52 1.27 -23.31
C ASP A 12 13.31 0.68 -24.07
N GLN A 13 12.46 -0.12 -23.40
CA GLN A 13 11.30 -0.79 -23.98
C GLN A 13 9.96 -0.15 -23.54
N VAL A 14 10.00 0.81 -22.62
CA VAL A 14 8.81 1.47 -22.04
C VAL A 14 8.94 2.99 -22.13
N SER A 15 7.82 3.70 -22.00
CA SER A 15 7.87 5.16 -21.98
C SER A 15 8.57 5.69 -20.71
N PRO A 16 9.10 6.93 -20.74
CA PRO A 16 9.69 7.55 -19.55
C PRO A 16 8.73 7.59 -18.35
N GLU A 17 7.45 7.83 -18.61
CA GLU A 17 6.39 7.89 -17.58
C GLU A 17 6.13 6.51 -16.97
N GLU A 18 6.05 5.45 -17.78
CA GLU A 18 5.95 4.07 -17.29
C GLU A 18 7.20 3.69 -16.52
N TRP A 19 8.39 4.04 -17.01
CA TRP A 19 9.64 3.76 -16.31
C TRP A 19 9.69 4.42 -14.93
N GLN A 20 9.28 5.70 -14.83
CA GLN A 20 9.22 6.38 -13.54
C GLN A 20 8.22 5.73 -12.58
N ALA A 21 7.05 5.31 -13.08
CA ALA A 21 6.07 4.59 -12.27
C ALA A 21 6.63 3.24 -11.75
N ARG A 22 7.40 2.53 -12.58
CA ARG A 22 8.10 1.29 -12.19
C ARG A 22 9.16 1.53 -11.11
N LEU A 23 9.95 2.59 -11.25
CA LEU A 23 10.95 2.99 -10.25
C LEU A 23 10.28 3.31 -8.90
N ASP A 24 9.25 4.13 -8.90
CA ASP A 24 8.54 4.53 -7.68
C ASP A 24 7.83 3.34 -7.03
N LEU A 25 7.21 2.45 -7.83
CA LEU A 25 6.54 1.27 -7.29
C LEU A 25 7.56 0.27 -6.72
N ALA A 26 8.67 0.00 -7.40
CA ALA A 26 9.73 -0.85 -6.88
C ALA A 26 10.32 -0.29 -5.59
N ALA A 27 10.57 1.03 -5.53
CA ALA A 27 10.99 1.70 -4.30
C ALA A 27 9.96 1.55 -3.18
N CYS A 28 8.66 1.64 -3.49
CA CYS A 28 7.58 1.44 -2.51
C CYS A 28 7.63 0.03 -1.91
N TYR A 29 7.78 -1.02 -2.73
CA TYR A 29 7.96 -2.39 -2.25
C TYR A 29 9.15 -2.52 -1.31
N ARG A 30 10.31 -1.95 -1.68
CA ARG A 30 11.50 -1.95 -0.83
C ARG A 30 11.31 -1.23 0.49
N LEU A 31 10.60 -0.10 0.47
CA LEU A 31 10.28 0.64 1.70
C LEU A 31 9.34 -0.15 2.61
N VAL A 32 8.32 -0.80 2.06
CA VAL A 32 7.43 -1.69 2.84
C VAL A 32 8.23 -2.81 3.51
N ASP A 33 9.21 -3.41 2.80
CA ASP A 33 10.12 -4.39 3.38
C ASP A 33 11.04 -3.77 4.45
N SER A 34 11.67 -2.64 4.16
CA SER A 34 12.59 -1.94 5.08
C SER A 34 11.91 -1.53 6.40
N TYR A 35 10.62 -1.23 6.37
CA TYR A 35 9.82 -0.91 7.56
C TYR A 35 9.18 -2.14 8.23
N GLY A 36 9.44 -3.35 7.75
CA GLY A 36 8.91 -4.59 8.31
C GLY A 36 7.40 -4.72 8.20
N MET A 37 6.85 -4.28 7.06
CA MET A 37 5.41 -4.33 6.80
C MET A 37 5.02 -5.43 5.79
N THR A 38 5.92 -6.38 5.53
CA THR A 38 5.70 -7.51 4.62
C THR A 38 5.08 -8.71 5.34
N ASP A 39 4.39 -9.55 4.59
CA ASP A 39 3.96 -10.89 4.99
C ASP A 39 4.42 -11.88 3.90
N LEU A 40 5.67 -12.38 4.03
CA LEU A 40 6.31 -13.25 3.04
C LEU A 40 6.12 -12.70 1.60
N ILE A 41 5.33 -13.42 0.79
CA ILE A 41 5.03 -13.10 -0.61
C ILE A 41 3.54 -12.77 -0.83
N TYR A 42 2.72 -12.76 0.23
CA TYR A 42 1.25 -12.76 0.11
C TYR A 42 0.63 -11.40 -0.19
N ASN A 43 1.30 -10.32 0.19
CA ASN A 43 0.83 -8.97 -0.10
C ASN A 43 1.20 -8.52 -1.52
N HIS A 44 0.60 -7.43 -1.96
CA HIS A 44 0.93 -6.78 -3.24
C HIS A 44 0.61 -5.30 -3.18
N ILE A 45 1.21 -4.55 -4.09
CA ILE A 45 0.97 -3.14 -4.30
C ILE A 45 0.73 -2.96 -5.80
N THR A 46 -0.26 -2.17 -6.16
CA THR A 46 -0.54 -1.84 -7.56
C THR A 46 -0.38 -0.35 -7.81
N ALA A 47 0.08 0.00 -9.00
CA ALA A 47 0.14 1.39 -9.42
C ALA A 47 -0.32 1.53 -10.87
N ARG A 48 -1.15 2.55 -11.14
CA ARG A 48 -1.60 2.91 -12.48
C ARG A 48 -0.46 3.53 -13.27
N ILE A 49 -0.36 3.20 -14.55
CA ILE A 49 0.65 3.77 -15.44
C ILE A 49 0.17 5.14 -15.93
N PRO A 50 0.93 6.22 -15.71
CA PRO A 50 0.58 7.54 -16.22
C PRO A 50 0.42 7.53 -17.75
N GLY A 51 -0.64 8.14 -18.24
CA GLY A 51 -0.95 8.17 -19.68
C GLY A 51 -1.58 6.88 -20.23
N SER A 52 -1.73 5.83 -19.40
CA SER A 52 -2.38 4.55 -19.77
C SER A 52 -3.35 4.14 -18.64
N PRO A 53 -4.51 4.79 -18.53
CA PRO A 53 -5.41 4.64 -17.37
C PRO A 53 -5.91 3.22 -17.14
N ASP A 54 -5.95 2.39 -18.17
CA ASP A 54 -6.42 1.01 -18.13
C ASP A 54 -5.29 0.00 -17.82
N HIS A 55 -4.07 0.48 -17.60
CA HIS A 55 -2.91 -0.36 -17.31
C HIS A 55 -2.34 -0.11 -15.92
N LEU A 56 -2.03 -1.21 -15.24
CA LEU A 56 -1.50 -1.23 -13.89
C LEU A 56 -0.18 -2.00 -13.83
N LEU A 57 0.65 -1.67 -12.86
CA LEU A 57 1.84 -2.42 -12.47
C LEU A 57 1.59 -3.18 -11.18
N ILE A 58 2.11 -4.40 -11.09
CA ILE A 58 2.05 -5.27 -9.91
C ILE A 58 3.32 -6.13 -9.83
N ASN A 59 3.64 -6.68 -8.66
CA ASN A 59 4.77 -7.60 -8.49
C ASN A 59 4.50 -9.00 -9.06
N LEU A 60 5.57 -9.69 -9.41
CA LEU A 60 5.55 -11.14 -9.59
C LEU A 60 5.23 -11.83 -8.24
N TYR A 61 4.24 -12.72 -8.23
CA TYR A 61 3.92 -13.56 -7.07
C TYR A 61 4.96 -14.67 -6.91
N GLY A 62 5.65 -14.62 -5.80
CA GLY A 62 6.78 -15.52 -5.49
C GLY A 62 8.09 -14.77 -5.19
N LEU A 63 8.17 -13.46 -5.51
CA LEU A 63 9.28 -12.62 -5.11
C LEU A 63 9.05 -12.01 -3.73
N LEU A 64 10.11 -12.00 -2.91
CA LEU A 64 10.15 -11.15 -1.73
C LEU A 64 10.19 -9.67 -2.15
N TYR A 65 9.64 -8.80 -1.34
CA TYR A 65 9.62 -7.36 -1.65
C TYR A 65 11.02 -6.77 -1.84
N ARG A 66 12.02 -7.31 -1.15
CA ARG A 66 13.44 -6.95 -1.31
C ARG A 66 14.09 -7.44 -2.60
N GLU A 67 13.41 -8.27 -3.38
CA GLU A 67 13.88 -8.76 -4.68
C GLU A 67 13.24 -7.98 -5.85
N ILE A 68 12.18 -7.22 -5.59
CA ILE A 68 11.44 -6.51 -6.63
C ILE A 68 12.28 -5.35 -7.18
N THR A 69 12.37 -5.27 -8.52
CA THR A 69 13.02 -4.21 -9.27
C THR A 69 12.04 -3.58 -10.26
N ALA A 70 12.36 -2.42 -10.82
CA ALA A 70 11.55 -1.78 -11.85
C ALA A 70 11.28 -2.70 -13.05
N SER A 71 12.27 -3.53 -13.43
CA SER A 71 12.16 -4.48 -14.54
C SER A 71 11.46 -5.79 -14.19
N SER A 72 11.30 -6.10 -12.88
CA SER A 72 10.56 -7.30 -12.44
C SER A 72 9.04 -7.10 -12.39
N LEU A 73 8.56 -5.85 -12.44
CA LEU A 73 7.14 -5.54 -12.34
C LEU A 73 6.38 -5.98 -13.59
N VAL A 74 5.21 -6.57 -13.36
CA VAL A 74 4.29 -7.04 -14.39
C VAL A 74 3.34 -5.91 -14.77
N LYS A 75 3.05 -5.77 -16.06
CA LYS A 75 2.01 -4.89 -16.58
C LYS A 75 0.75 -5.71 -16.82
N ILE A 76 -0.35 -5.27 -16.22
CA ILE A 76 -1.67 -5.90 -16.32
C ILE A 76 -2.70 -4.86 -16.79
N ASP A 77 -3.84 -5.32 -17.30
CA ASP A 77 -5.02 -4.47 -17.45
C ASP A 77 -5.82 -4.36 -16.13
N VAL A 78 -6.89 -3.57 -16.19
CA VAL A 78 -7.78 -3.35 -15.02
C VAL A 78 -8.59 -4.58 -14.62
N GLU A 79 -8.68 -5.60 -15.48
CA GLU A 79 -9.27 -6.92 -15.21
C GLU A 79 -8.26 -7.88 -14.55
N GLY A 80 -6.96 -7.53 -14.54
CA GLY A 80 -5.88 -8.34 -13.97
C GLY A 80 -5.30 -9.34 -14.96
N GLU A 81 -5.54 -9.15 -16.26
CA GLU A 81 -4.90 -9.98 -17.29
C GLU A 81 -3.50 -9.43 -17.64
N ILE A 82 -2.55 -10.34 -17.79
CA ILE A 82 -1.14 -9.97 -18.02
C ILE A 82 -0.95 -9.47 -19.46
N ILE A 83 -0.58 -8.19 -19.59
CA ILE A 83 -0.19 -7.57 -20.86
C ILE A 83 1.30 -7.83 -21.15
N TRP A 84 2.13 -7.69 -20.12
CA TRP A 84 3.57 -7.92 -20.22
C TRP A 84 4.13 -8.40 -18.88
N LYS A 85 5.04 -9.36 -18.94
CA LYS A 85 5.87 -9.78 -17.80
C LYS A 85 7.27 -10.19 -18.27
N PRO A 86 8.28 -10.18 -17.38
CA PRO A 86 9.59 -10.74 -17.72
C PRO A 86 9.51 -12.25 -18.01
N ASP A 87 10.52 -12.79 -18.71
CA ASP A 87 10.63 -14.22 -19.03
C ASP A 87 10.87 -15.07 -17.77
N THR A 88 9.79 -15.42 -17.11
CA THR A 88 9.79 -16.22 -15.88
C THR A 88 8.50 -17.05 -15.78
N ASP A 89 8.57 -18.15 -15.03
CA ASP A 89 7.40 -18.98 -14.70
C ASP A 89 6.54 -18.40 -13.56
N TYR A 90 7.00 -17.34 -12.87
CA TYR A 90 6.18 -16.60 -11.92
C TYR A 90 4.99 -15.91 -12.61
N GLY A 91 3.86 -15.87 -11.93
CA GLY A 91 2.66 -15.14 -12.32
C GLY A 91 2.37 -13.97 -11.38
N ILE A 92 1.10 -13.59 -11.27
CA ILE A 92 0.60 -12.60 -10.31
C ILE A 92 -0.35 -13.28 -9.31
N ASN A 93 -0.59 -12.65 -8.16
CA ASN A 93 -1.62 -13.08 -7.21
C ASN A 93 -2.99 -12.60 -7.69
N LYS A 94 -3.69 -13.41 -8.49
CA LYS A 94 -5.01 -13.05 -9.05
C LYS A 94 -6.08 -12.86 -7.97
N SER A 95 -6.10 -13.67 -6.91
CA SER A 95 -7.10 -13.53 -5.83
C SER A 95 -6.92 -12.23 -5.05
N GLY A 96 -5.68 -11.86 -4.73
CA GLY A 96 -5.41 -10.59 -4.07
C GLY A 96 -5.71 -9.38 -4.95
N TYR A 97 -5.56 -9.50 -6.27
CA TYR A 97 -5.84 -8.41 -7.21
C TYR A 97 -7.32 -7.99 -7.23
N VAL A 98 -8.26 -8.89 -6.88
CA VAL A 98 -9.71 -8.60 -6.86
C VAL A 98 -10.02 -7.30 -6.11
N ILE A 99 -9.42 -7.11 -4.95
CA ILE A 99 -9.60 -5.91 -4.10
C ILE A 99 -9.03 -4.66 -4.78
N HIS A 100 -7.79 -4.76 -5.29
CA HIS A 100 -7.12 -3.62 -5.92
C HIS A 100 -7.80 -3.19 -7.20
N GLY A 101 -8.20 -4.15 -8.05
CA GLY A 101 -8.94 -3.90 -9.28
C GLY A 101 -10.27 -3.18 -9.03
N ALA A 102 -11.01 -3.59 -7.99
CA ALA A 102 -12.25 -2.92 -7.62
C ALA A 102 -12.05 -1.44 -7.30
N ILE A 103 -11.01 -1.11 -6.51
CA ILE A 103 -10.72 0.28 -6.14
C ILE A 103 -10.22 1.08 -7.36
N HIS A 104 -9.32 0.53 -8.16
CA HIS A 104 -8.84 1.19 -9.37
C HIS A 104 -9.98 1.49 -10.38
N ASN A 105 -10.93 0.56 -10.54
CA ASN A 105 -12.07 0.76 -11.43
C ASN A 105 -13.06 1.80 -10.92
N ALA A 106 -13.33 1.80 -9.61
CA ALA A 106 -14.32 2.71 -9.01
C ALA A 106 -13.75 4.13 -8.79
N ARG A 107 -12.42 4.26 -8.65
CA ARG A 107 -11.75 5.52 -8.29
C ARG A 107 -10.61 5.83 -9.28
N PRO A 108 -10.91 6.44 -10.44
CA PRO A 108 -9.90 6.76 -11.47
C PRO A 108 -8.78 7.69 -11.00
N GLU A 109 -9.04 8.51 -9.97
CA GLU A 109 -8.03 9.40 -9.36
C GLU A 109 -7.02 8.65 -8.50
N VAL A 110 -7.31 7.40 -8.09
CA VAL A 110 -6.38 6.57 -7.33
C VAL A 110 -5.30 6.01 -8.26
N GLN A 111 -4.06 6.40 -8.00
CA GLN A 111 -2.90 5.93 -8.75
C GLN A 111 -2.23 4.72 -8.11
N CYS A 112 -2.37 4.55 -6.79
CA CYS A 112 -1.72 3.44 -6.07
C CYS A 112 -2.66 2.87 -5.01
N VAL A 113 -2.69 1.53 -4.92
CA VAL A 113 -3.35 0.77 -3.84
C VAL A 113 -2.30 -0.12 -3.18
N LEU A 114 -2.25 -0.10 -1.85
CA LEU A 114 -1.28 -0.81 -1.02
C LEU A 114 -2.02 -1.55 0.10
N HIS A 115 -1.75 -2.84 0.25
CA HIS A 115 -2.35 -3.70 1.25
C HIS A 115 -1.28 -4.44 2.06
N THR A 116 -1.47 -4.55 3.39
CA THR A 116 -0.53 -5.20 4.30
C THR A 116 -1.23 -6.07 5.34
N HIS A 117 -0.55 -7.15 5.76
CA HIS A 117 -0.93 -8.02 6.88
C HIS A 117 0.04 -7.85 8.06
N THR A 118 0.30 -6.62 8.45
CA THR A 118 1.20 -6.37 9.59
C THR A 118 0.58 -6.88 10.89
N ARG A 119 1.45 -7.31 11.83
CA ARG A 119 1.00 -7.80 13.13
C ARG A 119 0.11 -6.80 13.87
N ALA A 120 0.50 -5.52 13.90
CA ALA A 120 -0.26 -4.49 14.60
C ALA A 120 -1.55 -4.13 13.83
N GLY A 121 -1.47 -4.07 12.48
CA GLY A 121 -2.62 -3.86 11.62
C GLY A 121 -3.68 -4.95 11.78
N MET A 122 -3.28 -6.22 11.73
CA MET A 122 -4.19 -7.36 11.98
C MET A 122 -4.77 -7.34 13.39
N ALA A 123 -3.97 -6.97 14.40
CA ALA A 123 -4.46 -6.88 15.78
C ALA A 123 -5.55 -5.81 15.91
N VAL A 124 -5.35 -4.61 15.36
CA VAL A 124 -6.37 -3.54 15.38
C VAL A 124 -7.57 -3.91 14.51
N ALA A 125 -7.35 -4.57 13.37
CA ALA A 125 -8.43 -5.07 12.52
C ALA A 125 -9.35 -6.07 13.23
N ALA A 126 -8.82 -6.82 14.20
CA ALA A 126 -9.60 -7.75 15.03
C ALA A 126 -10.29 -7.09 16.24
N MET A 127 -10.01 -5.82 16.53
CA MET A 127 -10.61 -5.10 17.67
C MET A 127 -11.95 -4.47 17.26
N LYS A 128 -13.01 -4.70 18.05
CA LYS A 128 -14.32 -4.06 17.83
C LYS A 128 -14.26 -2.54 17.85
N CYS A 129 -13.38 -1.96 18.68
CA CYS A 129 -13.20 -0.51 18.75
C CYS A 129 -12.53 0.10 17.50
N GLY A 130 -11.90 -0.72 16.65
CA GLY A 130 -11.13 -0.24 15.52
C GLY A 130 -9.92 0.59 15.95
N LEU A 131 -9.53 1.54 15.11
CA LEU A 131 -8.43 2.46 15.38
C LEU A 131 -8.88 3.57 16.34
N LEU A 132 -8.18 3.71 17.47
CA LEU A 132 -8.44 4.73 18.49
C LEU A 132 -7.54 5.97 18.26
N PRO A 133 -8.02 7.19 18.57
CA PRO A 133 -7.27 8.43 18.40
C PRO A 133 -6.29 8.68 19.55
N LEU A 134 -5.34 7.77 19.77
CA LEU A 134 -4.41 7.78 20.90
C LEU A 134 -3.12 8.58 20.64
N SER A 135 -2.89 9.00 19.39
CA SER A 135 -1.67 9.71 19.01
C SER A 135 -2.00 10.72 17.91
N GLN A 136 -1.11 11.70 17.73
CA GLN A 136 -1.26 12.67 16.63
C GLN A 136 -1.39 11.98 15.27
N THR A 137 -0.69 10.86 15.06
CA THR A 137 -0.75 10.10 13.82
C THR A 137 -2.10 9.41 13.62
N SER A 138 -2.69 8.83 14.69
CA SER A 138 -3.99 8.16 14.60
C SER A 138 -5.15 9.15 14.49
N ILE A 139 -5.02 10.37 15.03
CA ILE A 139 -6.06 11.42 14.92
C ILE A 139 -6.27 11.82 13.44
N ARG A 140 -5.26 11.70 12.57
CA ARG A 140 -5.41 11.91 11.12
C ARG A 140 -6.58 11.13 10.54
N PHE A 141 -6.86 9.94 11.07
CA PHE A 141 -7.85 9.01 10.54
C PHE A 141 -9.25 9.18 11.16
N VAL A 142 -9.44 10.09 12.11
CA VAL A 142 -10.76 10.33 12.73
C VAL A 142 -11.73 10.85 11.66
N GLY A 143 -12.78 10.07 11.35
CA GLY A 143 -13.75 10.38 10.30
C GLY A 143 -13.21 10.21 8.85
N HIS A 144 -11.99 9.67 8.69
CA HIS A 144 -11.31 9.53 7.40
C HIS A 144 -10.73 8.13 7.17
N ILE A 145 -11.36 7.11 7.72
CA ILE A 145 -11.00 5.71 7.55
C ILE A 145 -12.26 4.85 7.41
N GLY A 146 -12.28 3.96 6.44
CA GLY A 146 -13.33 2.97 6.26
C GLY A 146 -13.07 1.69 7.06
N TYR A 147 -14.11 0.88 7.21
CA TYR A 147 -14.04 -0.46 7.81
C TYR A 147 -14.85 -1.42 6.96
N HIS A 148 -14.23 -2.53 6.56
CA HIS A 148 -14.88 -3.59 5.80
C HIS A 148 -14.90 -4.87 6.63
N ASP A 149 -16.06 -5.48 6.81
CA ASP A 149 -16.21 -6.73 7.55
C ASP A 149 -15.63 -7.91 6.77
N TYR A 150 -15.11 -8.93 7.49
CA TYR A 150 -14.49 -10.09 6.87
C TYR A 150 -15.55 -11.03 6.28
N GLU A 151 -15.51 -11.24 4.98
CA GLU A 151 -16.43 -12.10 4.25
C GLU A 151 -15.77 -13.41 3.75
N GLY A 152 -14.51 -13.64 4.10
CA GLY A 152 -13.72 -14.80 3.64
C GLY A 152 -12.55 -14.38 2.75
N PRO A 153 -11.87 -15.34 2.08
CA PRO A 153 -10.90 -14.98 1.04
C PRO A 153 -11.60 -14.22 -0.09
N ALA A 154 -11.05 -13.06 -0.47
CA ALA A 154 -11.64 -12.16 -1.47
C ALA A 154 -11.63 -12.77 -2.88
N VAL A 155 -12.56 -13.66 -3.14
CA VAL A 155 -12.78 -14.33 -4.44
C VAL A 155 -14.14 -14.00 -5.03
N ASP A 156 -15.05 -13.42 -4.24
CA ASP A 156 -16.41 -13.09 -4.65
C ASP A 156 -16.45 -11.72 -5.36
N LEU A 157 -17.11 -11.69 -6.51
CA LEU A 157 -17.28 -10.45 -7.28
C LEU A 157 -18.18 -9.43 -6.56
N ASP A 158 -19.16 -9.90 -5.80
CA ASP A 158 -20.08 -9.02 -5.06
C ASP A 158 -19.39 -8.32 -3.87
N GLU A 159 -18.33 -8.91 -3.31
CA GLU A 159 -17.51 -8.27 -2.26
C GLU A 159 -16.81 -7.02 -2.78
N ARG A 160 -16.48 -6.94 -4.07
CA ARG A 160 -15.82 -5.77 -4.69
C ARG A 160 -16.60 -4.49 -4.48
N GLU A 161 -17.92 -4.51 -4.69
CA GLU A 161 -18.77 -3.33 -4.54
C GLU A 161 -18.84 -2.90 -3.08
N ARG A 162 -18.91 -3.85 -2.14
CA ARG A 162 -18.94 -3.55 -0.70
C ARG A 162 -17.62 -2.97 -0.21
N ILE A 163 -16.47 -3.48 -0.66
CA ILE A 163 -15.15 -2.92 -0.34
C ILE A 163 -15.06 -1.45 -0.80
N VAL A 164 -15.52 -1.15 -2.01
CA VAL A 164 -15.53 0.23 -2.55
C VAL A 164 -16.46 1.12 -1.75
N GLN A 165 -17.65 0.65 -1.38
CA GLN A 165 -18.60 1.38 -0.55
C GLN A 165 -18.03 1.68 0.84
N ASP A 166 -17.41 0.70 1.48
CA ASP A 166 -16.82 0.79 2.82
C ASP A 166 -15.57 1.67 2.84
N LEU A 167 -14.77 1.66 1.78
CA LEU A 167 -13.68 2.63 1.60
C LEU A 167 -14.24 4.06 1.45
N GLY A 168 -15.33 4.22 0.70
CA GLY A 168 -15.95 5.51 0.43
C GLY A 168 -14.96 6.53 -0.17
N PRO A 169 -14.96 7.78 0.29
CA PRO A 169 -14.04 8.83 -0.17
C PRO A 169 -12.66 8.78 0.52
N HIS A 170 -12.43 7.80 1.39
CA HIS A 170 -11.23 7.73 2.23
C HIS A 170 -10.03 7.11 1.48
N ASP A 171 -8.84 7.40 1.99
CA ASP A 171 -7.58 6.82 1.48
C ASP A 171 -7.05 5.69 2.38
N ALA A 172 -7.84 5.28 3.38
CA ALA A 172 -7.50 4.21 4.30
C ALA A 172 -8.73 3.34 4.63
N LEU A 173 -8.52 2.03 4.69
CA LEU A 173 -9.51 1.03 5.05
C LEU A 173 -8.90 0.02 6.02
N ILE A 174 -9.58 -0.27 7.12
CA ILE A 174 -9.28 -1.44 7.95
C ILE A 174 -10.20 -2.57 7.51
N MET A 175 -9.60 -3.62 6.97
CA MET A 175 -10.28 -4.86 6.64
C MET A 175 -10.35 -5.72 7.90
N ARG A 176 -11.55 -5.86 8.48
CA ARG A 176 -11.78 -6.59 9.74
C ARG A 176 -11.20 -8.00 9.66
N ASN A 177 -10.48 -8.43 10.71
CA ASN A 177 -9.86 -9.75 10.81
C ASN A 177 -8.90 -10.10 9.66
N HIS A 178 -8.45 -9.11 8.86
CA HIS A 178 -7.61 -9.34 7.70
C HIS A 178 -6.35 -8.46 7.73
N GLY A 179 -6.47 -7.15 7.57
CA GLY A 179 -5.32 -6.27 7.51
C GLY A 179 -5.66 -4.82 7.19
N LEU A 180 -4.68 -4.10 6.67
CA LEU A 180 -4.78 -2.68 6.33
C LEU A 180 -4.72 -2.49 4.81
N LEU A 181 -5.51 -1.56 4.30
CA LEU A 181 -5.43 -1.12 2.92
C LEU A 181 -5.35 0.40 2.88
N THR A 182 -4.50 0.93 1.99
CA THR A 182 -4.46 2.35 1.71
C THR A 182 -4.38 2.60 0.21
N CYS A 183 -4.89 3.74 -0.21
CA CYS A 183 -4.79 4.20 -1.58
C CYS A 183 -4.32 5.67 -1.62
N GLY A 184 -4.00 6.16 -2.80
CA GLY A 184 -3.58 7.55 -2.97
C GLY A 184 -3.47 7.96 -4.42
N ALA A 185 -3.52 9.28 -4.64
CA ALA A 185 -3.33 9.89 -5.94
C ALA A 185 -1.87 9.79 -6.45
N THR A 186 -0.95 9.30 -5.62
CA THR A 186 0.41 8.93 -5.97
C THR A 186 0.89 7.77 -5.11
N ILE A 187 1.92 7.05 -5.57
CA ILE A 187 2.58 5.97 -4.81
C ILE A 187 3.09 6.51 -3.46
N GLN A 188 3.66 7.71 -3.48
CA GLN A 188 4.22 8.39 -2.30
C GLN A 188 3.16 8.66 -1.23
N GLN A 189 1.97 9.07 -1.66
CA GLN A 189 0.84 9.34 -0.75
C GLN A 189 0.28 8.04 -0.16
N ALA A 190 0.07 7.02 -1.00
CA ALA A 190 -0.41 5.71 -0.53
C ALA A 190 0.56 5.10 0.51
N PHE A 191 1.88 5.12 0.22
CA PHE A 191 2.91 4.66 1.15
C PHE A 191 2.91 5.47 2.47
N ASN A 192 2.86 6.81 2.40
CA ASN A 192 2.83 7.64 3.61
C ASN A 192 1.59 7.35 4.45
N THR A 193 0.44 7.17 3.83
CA THR A 193 -0.80 6.83 4.53
C THR A 193 -0.67 5.47 5.22
N MET A 194 -0.12 4.45 4.55
CA MET A 194 0.12 3.14 5.14
C MET A 194 1.11 3.20 6.31
N TYR A 195 2.22 3.90 6.15
CA TYR A 195 3.20 4.07 7.22
C TYR A 195 2.59 4.70 8.47
N GLN A 196 1.79 5.76 8.30
CA GLN A 196 1.11 6.44 9.42
C GLN A 196 0.03 5.55 10.06
N LEU A 197 -0.72 4.79 9.26
CA LEU A 197 -1.74 3.87 9.75
C LEU A 197 -1.11 2.73 10.55
N GLU A 198 -0.05 2.11 10.02
CA GLU A 198 0.69 1.06 10.73
C GLU A 198 1.31 1.57 12.04
N LEU A 199 1.94 2.75 12.02
CA LEU A 199 2.49 3.38 13.24
C LEU A 199 1.40 3.62 14.28
N SER A 200 0.22 4.04 13.84
CA SER A 200 -0.95 4.23 14.72
C SER A 200 -1.43 2.92 15.33
N CYS A 201 -1.49 1.85 14.53
CA CYS A 201 -1.84 0.51 15.00
C CYS A 201 -0.81 -0.01 16.02
N ARG A 202 0.50 0.13 15.75
CA ARG A 202 1.56 -0.24 16.70
C ARG A 202 1.40 0.51 18.03
N SER A 203 1.23 1.83 17.97
CA SER A 203 1.04 2.65 19.17
C SER A 203 -0.19 2.24 19.98
N GLN A 204 -1.29 1.90 19.32
CA GLN A 204 -2.50 1.43 20.00
C GLN A 204 -2.28 0.08 20.69
N VAL A 205 -1.67 -0.89 20.00
CA VAL A 205 -1.38 -2.21 20.57
C VAL A 205 -0.49 -2.09 21.82
N ASP A 206 0.56 -1.27 21.75
CA ASP A 206 1.48 -1.05 22.85
C ASP A 206 0.79 -0.33 24.03
N ALA A 207 -0.01 0.72 23.76
CA ALA A 207 -0.74 1.45 24.79
C ALA A 207 -1.76 0.56 25.50
N MET A 208 -2.52 -0.27 24.76
CA MET A 208 -3.49 -1.20 25.34
C MET A 208 -2.83 -2.33 26.13
N ALA A 209 -1.61 -2.76 25.77
CA ALA A 209 -0.84 -3.75 26.51
C ALA A 209 -0.41 -3.26 27.89
N ALA A 210 -0.30 -1.96 28.11
CA ALA A 210 0.04 -1.36 29.41
C ALA A 210 -1.07 -1.52 30.46
N ARG A 211 -2.29 -1.88 30.06
CA ARG A 211 -3.44 -2.12 30.95
C ARG A 211 -3.74 -0.96 31.91
N THR A 212 -3.55 0.26 31.42
CA THR A 212 -3.87 1.49 32.15
C THR A 212 -5.00 2.24 31.45
N GLU A 213 -5.55 3.26 32.10
CA GLU A 213 -6.51 4.15 31.45
C GLU A 213 -5.84 4.88 30.28
N LEU A 214 -6.55 4.97 29.15
CA LEU A 214 -6.06 5.62 27.96
C LEU A 214 -6.50 7.08 27.92
N SER A 215 -5.57 7.98 27.66
CA SER A 215 -5.87 9.40 27.46
C SER A 215 -6.28 9.65 26.01
N VAL A 216 -7.50 10.16 25.83
CA VAL A 216 -8.05 10.54 24.52
C VAL A 216 -8.32 12.05 24.52
N PRO A 217 -7.85 12.81 23.51
CA PRO A 217 -8.16 14.23 23.41
C PRO A 217 -9.67 14.49 23.25
N GLY A 218 -10.13 15.67 23.68
CA GLY A 218 -11.54 16.06 23.50
C GLY A 218 -11.93 16.23 22.03
N GLU A 219 -13.21 16.08 21.73
CA GLU A 219 -13.78 16.04 20.37
C GLU A 219 -13.36 17.23 19.49
N ASN A 220 -13.34 18.45 20.04
CA ASN A 220 -12.91 19.65 19.27
C ASN A 220 -11.43 19.56 18.84
N VAL A 221 -10.56 18.99 19.68
CA VAL A 221 -9.14 18.80 19.36
C VAL A 221 -9.00 17.73 18.29
N LEU A 222 -9.75 16.63 18.39
CA LEU A 222 -9.78 15.56 17.40
C LEU A 222 -10.23 16.09 16.03
N ALA A 223 -11.37 16.77 15.96
CA ALA A 223 -11.92 17.31 14.73
C ALA A 223 -10.98 18.33 14.07
N HIS A 224 -10.45 19.28 14.86
CA HIS A 224 -9.49 20.26 14.35
C HIS A 224 -8.22 19.59 13.82
N THR A 225 -7.64 18.66 14.56
CA THR A 225 -6.42 17.96 14.15
C THR A 225 -6.66 17.11 12.90
N ALA A 226 -7.73 16.34 12.83
CA ALA A 226 -8.08 15.55 11.65
C ALA A 226 -8.25 16.44 10.41
N HIS A 227 -8.92 17.59 10.52
CA HIS A 227 -9.06 18.56 9.44
C HIS A 227 -7.71 19.03 8.89
N LEU A 228 -6.71 19.26 9.74
CA LEU A 228 -5.38 19.72 9.29
C LEU A 228 -4.64 18.70 8.43
N TYR A 229 -5.06 17.44 8.41
CA TYR A 229 -4.48 16.40 7.54
C TYR A 229 -5.21 16.25 6.20
N GLN A 230 -6.33 16.95 5.99
CA GLN A 230 -7.12 16.82 4.77
C GLN A 230 -6.46 17.50 3.57
N PRO A 231 -6.73 17.03 2.34
CA PRO A 231 -6.27 17.67 1.12
C PRO A 231 -6.65 19.18 1.11
N GLY A 232 -5.72 20.01 0.66
CA GLY A 232 -5.93 21.46 0.54
C GLY A 232 -5.68 22.26 1.83
N THR A 233 -5.55 21.63 3.01
CA THR A 233 -5.23 22.33 4.27
C THR A 233 -3.74 22.54 4.48
N ARG A 234 -2.94 21.63 4.01
CA ARG A 234 -1.46 21.63 4.05
C ARG A 234 -0.89 21.08 2.74
N ARG A 235 0.44 20.94 2.70
CA ARG A 235 1.13 20.24 1.62
C ARG A 235 0.66 18.79 1.50
N PRO A 236 0.71 18.19 0.30
CA PRO A 236 0.48 16.75 0.14
C PRO A 236 1.50 15.94 0.97
N TYR A 237 1.00 15.05 1.81
CA TYR A 237 1.86 14.14 2.57
C TYR A 237 2.44 13.06 1.65
N GLY A 238 3.66 12.62 1.99
CA GLY A 238 4.41 11.64 1.19
C GLY A 238 5.35 12.27 0.15
N VAL A 239 4.98 13.40 -0.45
CA VAL A 239 5.75 14.01 -1.54
C VAL A 239 7.10 14.55 -1.07
N LEU A 240 7.13 15.31 0.03
CA LEU A 240 8.39 15.86 0.58
C LEU A 240 9.22 14.78 1.28
N GLU A 241 8.57 13.77 1.85
CA GLU A 241 9.21 12.64 2.52
C GLU A 241 9.90 11.69 1.52
N TRP A 242 9.36 11.55 0.32
CA TRP A 242 9.80 10.56 -0.65
C TRP A 242 11.29 10.63 -1.01
N PRO A 243 11.88 11.78 -1.36
CA PRO A 243 13.31 11.85 -1.64
C PRO A 243 14.19 11.43 -0.45
N ALA A 244 13.73 11.65 0.79
CA ALA A 244 14.45 11.18 1.98
C ALA A 244 14.37 9.65 2.11
N MET A 245 13.21 9.06 1.78
CA MET A 245 13.04 7.59 1.78
C MET A 245 13.88 6.93 0.69
N LEU A 246 13.98 7.53 -0.50
CA LEU A 246 14.86 7.02 -1.56
C LEU A 246 16.33 7.03 -1.14
N ARG A 247 16.83 8.12 -0.54
CA ARG A 247 18.20 8.17 0.00
C ARG A 247 18.46 7.10 1.06
N ARG A 248 17.45 6.77 1.89
CA ARG A 248 17.54 5.66 2.83
C ARG A 248 17.72 4.33 2.09
N LEU A 249 16.89 4.04 1.09
CA LEU A 249 17.00 2.81 0.28
C LEU A 249 18.35 2.72 -0.43
N GLU A 250 18.85 3.81 -1.00
CA GLU A 250 20.17 3.85 -1.64
C GLU A 250 21.30 3.54 -0.65
N ALA A 251 21.18 4.00 0.60
CA ALA A 251 22.15 3.66 1.65
C ALA A 251 22.07 2.18 2.04
N GLU A 252 20.86 1.62 2.22
CA GLU A 252 20.62 0.22 2.52
C GLU A 252 21.07 -0.70 1.37
N GLN A 253 20.90 -0.26 0.12
CA GLN A 253 21.29 -1.00 -1.08
C GLN A 253 22.78 -1.37 -1.08
N LYS A 254 23.66 -0.53 -0.54
CA LYS A 254 25.11 -0.76 -0.51
C LYS A 254 25.51 -2.04 0.23
N THR A 255 24.66 -2.53 1.11
CA THR A 255 24.91 -3.71 1.95
C THR A 255 23.86 -4.81 1.82
N SER A 256 22.86 -4.61 0.97
CA SER A 256 21.69 -5.50 0.92
C SER A 256 21.97 -6.88 0.31
N GLY A 257 22.92 -6.96 -0.63
CA GLY A 257 23.14 -8.18 -1.42
C GLY A 257 22.05 -8.50 -2.46
N TYR A 258 21.00 -7.67 -2.55
CA TYR A 258 19.91 -7.80 -3.51
C TYR A 258 20.13 -6.89 -4.75
N PRO A 259 19.51 -7.18 -5.90
CA PRO A 259 19.59 -6.29 -7.04
C PRO A 259 19.01 -4.90 -6.69
N PRO A 260 19.53 -3.81 -7.27
CA PRO A 260 19.01 -2.47 -7.02
C PRO A 260 17.58 -2.34 -7.56
N TYR A 261 16.69 -1.67 -6.82
CA TYR A 261 15.28 -1.52 -7.21
C TYR A 261 15.12 -0.76 -8.54
N TRP A 262 16.11 0.03 -8.91
CA TRP A 262 16.11 0.81 -10.15
C TRP A 262 16.60 0.05 -11.40
N ASN A 263 16.85 -1.25 -11.28
CA ASN A 263 17.18 -2.10 -12.44
C ASN A 263 15.92 -2.45 -13.22
#